data_3cec631cc600cb6491e50d3a151dfa84
#
_entry.id   3cec631cc600cb6491e50d3a151dfa84
#
_cell.length_a   1.000
_cell.length_b   1.000
_cell.length_c   1.000
_cell.angle_alpha   90.00
_cell.angle_beta   90.00
_cell.angle_gamma   90.00
#
_symmetry.space_group_name_H-M   'P 1'
#
loop_
_entity.id
_entity.type
_entity.pdbx_description
1 polymer ?
#
loop_
_entity_poly.entity_id
_entity_poly.type
_entity_poly.pdbx_seq_one_letter_code
_entity_poly.pdbx_strand_id
1 'polypeptide(L)'
;LRLWNQFYGYDLSIALTDTFGSDWFFQNCPEDIAQMYSFREDSSLDLYKYTEDVIALYQKYGIDHHDKVIVHSNGLDVNKVITQDSYSQGKIQKVYGIGTDLSCDVGNDYPHLSMVVKAVEANGNHLVKLSDNLAKAIGNKETIEKYKIAFGYVNEKSGAQIY
;
A
#
# COMPACT_ATOMS: atom_id res chain seq x y z
N LEU A 1 11.50 -5.41 5.70
CA LEU A 1 11.81 -5.52 4.26
C LEU A 1 13.20 -6.11 4.02
N ARG A 2 14.28 -5.61 4.69
CA ARG A 2 15.65 -6.14 4.49
C ARG A 2 15.78 -7.63 4.75
N LEU A 3 15.19 -8.15 5.84
CA LEU A 3 15.17 -9.59 6.11
C LEU A 3 14.46 -10.37 5.01
N TRP A 4 13.36 -9.84 4.47
CA TRP A 4 12.67 -10.46 3.33
C TRP A 4 13.58 -10.54 2.11
N ASN A 5 14.23 -9.44 1.73
CA ASN A 5 15.16 -9.41 0.61
C ASN A 5 16.36 -10.36 0.81
N GLN A 6 16.83 -10.51 2.04
CA GLN A 6 17.92 -11.43 2.36
C GLN A 6 17.56 -12.89 2.08
N PHE A 7 16.31 -13.29 2.32
CA PHE A 7 15.87 -14.67 2.14
C PHE A 7 15.32 -14.95 0.73
N TYR A 8 14.63 -14.00 0.13
CA TYR A 8 13.86 -14.23 -1.10
C TYR A 8 14.39 -13.46 -2.32
N GLY A 9 15.36 -12.58 -2.14
CA GLY A 9 15.89 -11.73 -3.20
C GLY A 9 14.93 -10.61 -3.62
N TYR A 10 15.39 -9.78 -4.54
CA TYR A 10 14.63 -8.60 -5.00
C TYR A 10 13.45 -8.96 -5.90
N ASP A 11 13.56 -10.02 -6.69
CA ASP A 11 12.53 -10.41 -7.68
C ASP A 11 11.22 -10.91 -7.04
N LEU A 12 11.29 -11.40 -5.80
CA LEU A 12 10.12 -11.80 -5.01
C LEU A 12 9.70 -10.73 -3.98
N SER A 13 10.21 -9.51 -4.13
CA SER A 13 10.03 -8.46 -3.15
C SER A 13 9.02 -7.42 -3.61
N ILE A 14 7.85 -7.45 -2.98
CA ILE A 14 6.79 -6.44 -3.13
C ILE A 14 6.60 -5.74 -1.79
N ALA A 15 6.98 -4.46 -1.69
CA ALA A 15 6.85 -3.71 -0.44
C ALA A 15 5.47 -3.07 -0.32
N LEU A 16 4.78 -3.35 0.79
CA LEU A 16 3.62 -2.58 1.20
C LEU A 16 4.10 -1.28 1.86
N THR A 17 3.63 -0.12 1.38
CA THR A 17 4.19 1.18 1.76
C THR A 17 3.49 1.84 2.94
N ASP A 18 2.26 1.46 3.24
CA ASP A 18 1.36 2.19 4.13
C ASP A 18 1.43 1.80 5.63
N THR A 19 2.39 0.99 6.06
CA THR A 19 2.45 0.54 7.47
C THR A 19 2.46 1.71 8.46
N PHE A 20 3.23 2.76 8.16
CA PHE A 20 3.27 4.01 8.93
C PHE A 20 2.83 5.22 8.09
N GLY A 21 2.14 4.99 6.98
CA GLY A 21 1.76 5.94 5.95
C GLY A 21 2.73 5.95 4.77
N SER A 22 2.18 5.98 3.55
CA SER A 22 2.99 5.98 2.32
C SER A 22 3.83 7.25 2.16
N ASP A 23 3.33 8.41 2.57
CA ASP A 23 4.10 9.65 2.55
C ASP A 23 5.39 9.52 3.39
N TRP A 24 5.28 8.97 4.60
CA TRP A 24 6.45 8.70 5.44
C TRP A 24 7.40 7.69 4.77
N PHE A 25 6.84 6.63 4.18
CA PHE A 25 7.63 5.62 3.48
C PHE A 25 8.46 6.24 2.36
N PHE A 26 7.86 7.00 1.45
CA PHE A 26 8.57 7.61 0.32
C PHE A 26 9.63 8.61 0.75
N GLN A 27 9.38 9.40 1.80
CA GLN A 27 10.36 10.35 2.34
C GLN A 27 11.58 9.65 2.95
N ASN A 28 11.38 8.49 3.59
CA ASN A 28 12.40 7.81 4.38
C ASN A 28 12.90 6.50 3.74
N CYS A 29 12.41 6.10 2.57
CA CYS A 29 12.81 4.88 1.89
C CYS A 29 14.29 4.95 1.48
N PRO A 30 15.15 4.06 1.99
CA PRO A 30 16.54 4.01 1.59
C PRO A 30 16.72 3.31 0.24
N GLU A 31 17.87 3.52 -0.40
CA GLU A 31 18.16 3.00 -1.73
C GLU A 31 18.04 1.47 -1.82
N ASP A 32 18.54 0.73 -0.83
CA ASP A 32 18.48 -0.73 -0.80
C ASP A 32 17.03 -1.26 -0.79
N ILE A 33 16.09 -0.50 -0.26
CA ILE A 33 14.66 -0.84 -0.33
C ILE A 33 14.03 -0.37 -1.64
N ALA A 34 14.46 0.77 -2.17
CA ALA A 34 14.01 1.25 -3.48
C ALA A 34 14.39 0.28 -4.62
N GLN A 35 15.43 -0.54 -4.46
CA GLN A 35 15.79 -1.60 -5.43
C GLN A 35 14.77 -2.74 -5.51
N MET A 36 13.82 -2.87 -4.59
CA MET A 36 12.80 -3.93 -4.63
C MET A 36 12.06 -3.94 -5.98
N TYR A 37 11.59 -5.11 -6.38
CA TYR A 37 10.92 -5.30 -7.67
C TYR A 37 9.66 -4.45 -7.80
N SER A 38 8.88 -4.33 -6.72
CA SER A 38 7.58 -3.69 -6.77
C SER A 38 7.22 -3.01 -5.45
N PHE A 39 6.36 -2.00 -5.56
CA PHE A 39 5.62 -1.42 -4.43
C PHE A 39 4.13 -1.70 -4.58
N ARG A 40 3.46 -1.99 -3.45
CA ARG A 40 2.03 -2.26 -3.40
C ARG A 40 1.28 -1.10 -2.75
N GLU A 41 0.31 -0.59 -3.47
CA GLU A 41 -0.68 0.35 -2.99
C GLU A 41 -1.88 -0.43 -2.41
N ASP A 42 -2.29 -0.12 -1.17
CA ASP A 42 -3.40 -0.81 -0.47
C ASP A 42 -4.39 0.14 0.19
N SER A 43 -4.05 1.38 0.41
CA SER A 43 -4.90 2.31 1.15
C SER A 43 -4.79 3.77 0.69
N SER A 44 -4.08 4.03 -0.39
CA SER A 44 -3.96 5.38 -0.94
C SER A 44 -5.33 5.95 -1.30
N LEU A 45 -5.53 7.21 -0.98
CA LEU A 45 -6.73 7.96 -1.34
C LEU A 45 -6.62 8.61 -2.73
N ASP A 46 -5.43 8.58 -3.32
CA ASP A 46 -5.13 9.11 -4.65
C ASP A 46 -4.13 8.21 -5.37
N LEU A 47 -4.64 7.40 -6.30
CA LEU A 47 -3.84 6.46 -7.07
C LEU A 47 -2.87 7.15 -8.03
N TYR A 48 -3.22 8.33 -8.52
CA TYR A 48 -2.36 9.10 -9.41
C TYR A 48 -1.14 9.63 -8.65
N LYS A 49 -1.38 10.26 -7.49
CA LYS A 49 -0.31 10.73 -6.61
C LYS A 49 0.62 9.58 -6.21
N TYR A 50 0.06 8.43 -5.84
CA TYR A 50 0.87 7.26 -5.47
C TYR A 50 1.80 6.82 -6.62
N THR A 51 1.29 6.79 -7.85
CA THR A 51 2.10 6.45 -9.02
C THR A 51 3.26 7.44 -9.22
N GLU A 52 3.00 8.73 -9.10
CA GLU A 52 4.05 9.75 -9.24
C GLU A 52 5.08 9.70 -8.10
N ASP A 53 4.65 9.43 -6.85
CA ASP A 53 5.56 9.28 -5.71
C ASP A 53 6.49 8.07 -5.87
N VAL A 54 5.99 6.95 -6.41
CA VAL A 54 6.81 5.77 -6.72
C VAL A 54 7.84 6.10 -7.82
N ILE A 55 7.42 6.75 -8.90
CA ILE A 55 8.31 7.15 -9.98
C ILE A 55 9.39 8.11 -9.47
N ALA A 56 8.99 9.10 -8.67
CA ALA A 56 9.91 10.06 -8.07
C ALA A 56 10.95 9.38 -7.16
N LEU A 57 10.53 8.36 -6.38
CA LEU A 57 11.45 7.57 -5.56
C LEU A 57 12.49 6.84 -6.41
N TYR A 58 12.08 6.18 -7.49
CA TYR A 58 13.02 5.50 -8.39
C TYR A 58 13.96 6.49 -9.05
N GLN A 59 13.47 7.63 -9.55
CA GLN A 59 14.28 8.68 -10.15
C GLN A 59 15.31 9.26 -9.17
N LYS A 60 14.92 9.46 -7.90
CA LYS A 60 15.82 9.92 -6.82
C LYS A 60 17.10 9.07 -6.72
N TYR A 61 16.97 7.77 -6.96
CA TYR A 61 18.08 6.80 -6.86
C TYR A 61 18.65 6.37 -8.23
N GLY A 62 18.23 7.01 -9.33
CA GLY A 62 18.70 6.66 -10.67
C GLY A 62 18.27 5.27 -11.14
N ILE A 63 17.17 4.75 -10.59
CA ILE A 63 16.61 3.43 -10.94
C ILE A 63 15.67 3.62 -12.12
N ASP A 64 15.79 2.78 -13.15
CA ASP A 64 14.83 2.78 -14.25
C ASP A 64 13.48 2.23 -13.79
N HIS A 65 12.50 3.11 -13.73
CA HIS A 65 11.16 2.76 -13.29
C HIS A 65 10.34 2.00 -14.35
N HIS A 66 10.77 2.00 -15.62
CA HIS A 66 10.07 1.24 -16.67
C HIS A 66 10.17 -0.29 -16.47
N ASP A 67 11.22 -0.75 -15.78
CA ASP A 67 11.42 -2.16 -15.42
C ASP A 67 10.79 -2.53 -14.07
N LYS A 68 10.14 -1.57 -13.40
CA LYS A 68 9.53 -1.75 -12.09
C LYS A 68 8.02 -1.85 -12.20
N VAL A 69 7.40 -2.43 -11.18
CA VAL A 69 5.96 -2.70 -11.15
C VAL A 69 5.31 -2.00 -9.95
N ILE A 70 4.14 -1.40 -10.17
CA ILE A 70 3.23 -1.04 -9.09
C ILE A 70 2.10 -2.08 -9.03
N VAL A 71 1.82 -2.57 -7.83
CA VAL A 71 0.65 -3.41 -7.55
C VAL A 71 -0.42 -2.52 -6.92
N HIS A 72 -1.45 -2.19 -7.68
CA HIS A 72 -2.63 -1.48 -7.16
C HIS A 72 -3.63 -2.48 -6.60
N SER A 73 -4.09 -2.31 -5.36
CA SER A 73 -4.97 -3.30 -4.70
C SER A 73 -5.98 -2.70 -3.72
N ASN A 74 -6.30 -1.40 -3.86
CA ASN A 74 -7.20 -0.70 -2.95
C ASN A 74 -8.59 -0.49 -3.55
N GLY A 75 -9.53 -1.37 -3.23
CA GLY A 75 -10.95 -1.21 -3.60
C GLY A 75 -11.17 -0.99 -5.09
N LEU A 76 -10.48 -1.78 -5.92
CA LEU A 76 -10.55 -1.67 -7.37
C LEU A 76 -11.78 -2.36 -7.92
N ASP A 77 -12.43 -1.70 -8.87
CA ASP A 77 -13.38 -2.24 -9.82
C ASP A 77 -12.82 -2.11 -11.25
N VAL A 78 -13.48 -2.68 -12.23
CA VAL A 78 -13.04 -2.68 -13.63
C VAL A 78 -12.87 -1.24 -14.18
N ASN A 79 -13.76 -0.32 -13.82
CA ASN A 79 -13.71 1.06 -14.31
C ASN A 79 -12.51 1.82 -13.74
N LYS A 80 -12.23 1.63 -12.45
CA LYS A 80 -11.04 2.21 -11.80
C LYS A 80 -9.76 1.66 -12.43
N VAL A 81 -9.72 0.36 -12.73
CA VAL A 81 -8.57 -0.26 -13.42
C VAL A 81 -8.34 0.39 -14.77
N ILE A 82 -9.39 0.50 -15.62
CA ILE A 82 -9.28 1.12 -16.95
C ILE A 82 -8.77 2.56 -16.85
N THR A 83 -9.30 3.34 -15.91
CA THR A 83 -8.90 4.72 -15.70
C THR A 83 -7.43 4.83 -15.25
N GLN A 84 -7.04 4.01 -14.27
CA GLN A 84 -5.66 3.99 -13.74
C GLN A 84 -4.68 3.45 -14.79
N ASP A 85 -5.07 2.46 -15.58
CA ASP A 85 -4.25 1.93 -16.67
C ASP A 85 -3.95 2.99 -17.71
N SER A 86 -4.98 3.72 -18.14
CA SER A 86 -4.81 4.82 -19.09
C SER A 86 -3.90 5.92 -18.58
N TYR A 87 -4.02 6.28 -17.29
CA TYR A 87 -3.17 7.30 -16.66
C TYR A 87 -1.69 6.92 -16.62
N SER A 88 -1.41 5.68 -16.24
CA SER A 88 -0.05 5.18 -16.04
C SER A 88 0.57 4.53 -17.29
N GLN A 89 -0.11 4.60 -18.43
CA GLN A 89 0.37 4.04 -19.70
C GLN A 89 1.73 4.66 -20.10
N GLY A 90 2.71 3.79 -20.34
CA GLY A 90 4.06 4.20 -20.73
C GLY A 90 4.91 4.81 -19.62
N LYS A 91 4.38 4.96 -18.39
CA LYS A 91 5.12 5.50 -17.25
C LYS A 91 5.82 4.42 -16.43
N ILE A 92 5.12 3.37 -16.07
CA ILE A 92 5.61 2.28 -15.22
C ILE A 92 4.77 1.03 -15.48
N GLN A 93 5.32 -0.17 -15.23
CA GLN A 93 4.53 -1.39 -15.29
C GLN A 93 3.56 -1.47 -14.09
N LYS A 94 2.43 -2.11 -14.29
CA LYS A 94 1.37 -2.18 -13.30
C LYS A 94 0.65 -3.51 -13.31
N VAL A 95 0.19 -3.92 -12.12
CA VAL A 95 -0.66 -5.09 -11.87
C VAL A 95 -1.79 -4.66 -10.96
N TYR A 96 -2.97 -5.23 -11.16
CA TYR A 96 -4.18 -4.88 -10.43
C TYR A 96 -4.71 -6.07 -9.64
N GLY A 97 -4.90 -5.88 -8.33
CA GLY A 97 -5.56 -6.82 -7.45
C GLY A 97 -7.02 -6.43 -7.25
N ILE A 98 -7.94 -7.09 -7.96
CA ILE A 98 -9.38 -6.92 -7.76
C ILE A 98 -9.85 -8.08 -6.88
N GLY A 99 -10.44 -7.76 -5.72
CA GLY A 99 -10.96 -8.73 -4.78
C GLY A 99 -12.44 -9.01 -5.01
N THR A 100 -13.27 -8.50 -4.10
CA THR A 100 -14.72 -8.73 -4.05
C THR A 100 -15.43 -8.41 -5.36
N ASP A 101 -15.13 -7.30 -6.00
CA ASP A 101 -15.79 -6.85 -7.24
C ASP A 101 -15.52 -7.74 -8.47
N LEU A 102 -14.61 -8.72 -8.35
CA LEU A 102 -14.39 -9.71 -9.38
C LEU A 102 -14.85 -11.12 -8.95
N SER A 103 -14.67 -11.46 -7.67
CA SER A 103 -14.88 -12.82 -7.18
C SER A 103 -16.23 -13.03 -6.50
N CYS A 104 -16.92 -11.97 -6.09
CA CYS A 104 -18.18 -12.04 -5.32
C CYS A 104 -19.11 -10.86 -5.62
N ASP A 105 -19.17 -10.40 -6.86
CA ASP A 105 -20.13 -9.39 -7.33
C ASP A 105 -21.40 -10.07 -7.84
N VAL A 106 -22.19 -10.62 -6.90
CA VAL A 106 -23.45 -11.34 -7.21
C VAL A 106 -24.69 -10.52 -6.85
N GLY A 107 -24.53 -9.22 -6.63
CA GLY A 107 -25.59 -8.29 -6.30
C GLY A 107 -25.80 -8.09 -4.80
N ASN A 108 -26.55 -7.06 -4.45
CA ASN A 108 -26.74 -6.61 -3.07
C ASN A 108 -27.52 -7.58 -2.17
N ASP A 109 -28.25 -8.53 -2.76
CA ASP A 109 -29.03 -9.52 -2.01
C ASP A 109 -28.15 -10.60 -1.37
N TYR A 110 -26.90 -10.70 -1.78
CA TYR A 110 -25.94 -11.69 -1.30
C TYR A 110 -24.68 -10.98 -0.77
N PRO A 111 -24.71 -10.47 0.48
CA PRO A 111 -23.56 -9.78 1.04
C PRO A 111 -22.37 -10.72 1.11
N HIS A 112 -21.24 -10.26 0.58
CA HIS A 112 -19.98 -11.00 0.60
C HIS A 112 -19.40 -11.07 2.03
N LEU A 113 -18.71 -12.17 2.32
CA LEU A 113 -17.95 -12.28 3.55
C LEU A 113 -16.68 -11.42 3.44
N SER A 114 -16.56 -10.42 4.32
CA SER A 114 -15.33 -9.64 4.47
C SER A 114 -14.65 -10.05 5.78
N MET A 115 -13.49 -10.68 5.67
CA MET A 115 -12.70 -11.10 6.82
C MET A 115 -11.24 -10.68 6.65
N VAL A 116 -10.72 -9.96 7.65
CA VAL A 116 -9.31 -9.55 7.69
C VAL A 116 -8.69 -10.04 8.99
N VAL A 117 -7.55 -10.71 8.89
CA VAL A 117 -6.78 -11.17 10.04
C VAL A 117 -5.46 -10.40 10.08
N LYS A 118 -5.17 -9.76 11.21
CA LYS A 118 -3.94 -8.99 11.41
C LYS A 118 -3.35 -9.29 12.79
N ALA A 119 -2.00 -9.33 12.85
CA ALA A 119 -1.30 -9.46 14.11
C ALA A 119 -1.46 -8.17 14.94
N VAL A 120 -1.86 -8.29 16.20
CA VAL A 120 -2.02 -7.17 17.15
C VAL A 120 -1.00 -7.20 18.28
N GLU A 121 -0.34 -8.34 18.48
CA GLU A 121 0.70 -8.52 19.48
C GLU A 121 1.72 -9.57 19.02
N ALA A 122 2.98 -9.38 19.35
CA ALA A 122 4.04 -10.37 19.18
C ALA A 122 5.04 -10.28 20.34
N ASN A 123 5.33 -11.41 20.98
CA ASN A 123 6.26 -11.51 22.11
C ASN A 123 6.00 -10.50 23.24
N GLY A 124 4.70 -10.28 23.57
CA GLY A 124 4.29 -9.32 24.59
C GLY A 124 4.37 -7.86 24.18
N ASN A 125 4.65 -7.57 22.92
CA ASN A 125 4.69 -6.21 22.39
C ASN A 125 3.49 -5.94 21.49
N HIS A 126 2.79 -4.83 21.73
CA HIS A 126 1.71 -4.39 20.87
C HIS A 126 2.22 -3.98 19.49
N LEU A 127 1.53 -4.45 18.45
CA LEU A 127 1.81 -4.10 17.07
C LEU A 127 0.85 -3.02 16.59
N VAL A 128 1.33 -2.21 15.63
CA VAL A 128 0.56 -1.12 15.04
C VAL A 128 0.73 -1.10 13.52
N LYS A 129 -0.37 -0.84 12.80
CA LYS A 129 -0.38 -0.35 11.43
C LYS A 129 -1.18 0.95 11.41
N LEU A 130 -0.63 2.03 10.86
CA LEU A 130 -1.35 3.30 10.73
C LEU A 130 -2.21 3.33 9.47
N SER A 131 -1.69 2.85 8.33
CA SER A 131 -2.32 2.93 7.01
C SER A 131 -2.45 4.37 6.48
N ASP A 132 -2.65 4.57 5.18
CA ASP A 132 -2.97 5.88 4.62
C ASP A 132 -4.43 6.27 4.91
N ASN A 133 -5.27 5.28 5.17
CA ASN A 133 -6.64 5.47 5.65
C ASN A 133 -6.73 5.04 7.12
N LEU A 134 -6.92 5.99 8.02
CA LEU A 134 -7.03 5.73 9.46
C LEU A 134 -8.15 4.77 9.86
N ALA A 135 -9.20 4.61 9.04
CA ALA A 135 -10.21 3.59 9.26
C ALA A 135 -9.66 2.16 9.17
N LYS A 136 -8.51 1.98 8.51
CA LYS A 136 -7.77 0.70 8.43
C LYS A 136 -6.69 0.56 9.51
N ALA A 137 -6.49 1.57 10.38
CA ALA A 137 -5.48 1.53 11.44
C ALA A 137 -5.76 0.39 12.43
N ILE A 138 -4.70 -0.26 12.91
CA ILE A 138 -4.77 -1.38 13.84
C ILE A 138 -3.77 -1.21 14.97
N GLY A 139 -4.20 -1.58 16.16
CA GLY A 139 -3.45 -1.48 17.40
C GLY A 139 -4.34 -0.92 18.52
N ASN A 140 -3.82 -0.89 19.74
CA ASN A 140 -4.51 -0.17 20.80
C ASN A 140 -4.36 1.36 20.61
N LYS A 141 -5.32 2.12 21.12
CA LYS A 141 -5.39 3.58 20.91
C LYS A 141 -4.12 4.31 21.35
N GLU A 142 -3.59 3.94 22.52
CA GLU A 142 -2.38 4.57 23.07
C GLU A 142 -1.16 4.33 22.17
N THR A 143 -0.99 3.09 21.70
CA THR A 143 0.10 2.73 20.79
C THR A 143 -0.05 3.41 19.43
N ILE A 144 -1.27 3.49 18.88
CA ILE A 144 -1.55 4.23 17.64
C ILE A 144 -1.11 5.69 17.77
N GLU A 145 -1.54 6.40 18.82
CA GLU A 145 -1.17 7.81 19.02
C GLU A 145 0.33 8.00 19.22
N LYS A 146 0.99 7.11 19.97
CA LYS A 146 2.44 7.12 20.12
C LYS A 146 3.17 7.00 18.78
N TYR A 147 2.72 6.10 17.92
CA TYR A 147 3.34 5.90 16.61
C TYR A 147 3.01 7.03 15.64
N LYS A 148 1.81 7.61 15.68
CA LYS A 148 1.48 8.81 14.90
C LYS A 148 2.47 9.94 15.19
N ILE A 149 2.76 10.20 16.45
CA ILE A 149 3.73 11.22 16.87
C ILE A 149 5.14 10.84 16.39
N ALA A 150 5.57 9.60 16.64
CA ALA A 150 6.92 9.14 16.34
C ALA A 150 7.26 9.18 14.84
N PHE A 151 6.28 8.94 13.98
CA PHE A 151 6.43 8.93 12.52
C PHE A 151 5.94 10.21 11.84
N GLY A 152 5.57 11.25 12.60
CA GLY A 152 5.06 12.50 12.05
C GLY A 152 3.83 12.28 11.13
N TYR A 153 2.94 11.37 11.52
CA TYR A 153 1.79 11.01 10.71
C TYR A 153 0.77 12.17 10.67
N VAL A 154 0.59 12.74 9.49
CA VAL A 154 -0.20 13.98 9.27
C VAL A 154 -1.51 13.71 8.54
N ASN A 155 -1.81 12.45 8.19
CA ASN A 155 -2.97 12.14 7.37
C ASN A 155 -4.27 12.20 8.21
N GLU A 156 -5.01 13.30 8.10
CA GLU A 156 -6.30 13.51 8.77
C GLU A 156 -7.50 12.96 7.99
N LYS A 157 -7.27 12.40 6.78
CA LYS A 157 -8.36 11.90 5.94
C LYS A 157 -8.77 10.50 6.38
N SER A 158 -9.84 10.39 7.14
CA SER A 158 -10.55 9.14 7.33
C SER A 158 -11.62 9.00 6.22
N GLY A 159 -11.30 8.24 5.20
CA GLY A 159 -12.31 7.76 4.24
C GLY A 159 -13.12 6.60 4.84
N ALA A 160 -14.35 6.39 4.36
CA ALA A 160 -15.08 5.16 4.70
C ALA A 160 -14.26 3.93 4.25
N GLN A 161 -14.29 2.85 5.03
CA GLN A 161 -13.78 1.57 4.55
C GLN A 161 -14.73 1.11 3.43
N ILE A 162 -14.19 1.02 2.22
CA ILE A 162 -14.87 0.39 1.09
C ILE A 162 -14.22 -1.00 0.96
N TYR A 163 -14.98 -2.00 1.34
CA TYR A 163 -14.67 -3.41 1.08
C TYR A 163 -15.62 -3.92 0.03
#